data_067cdeac7dc265456a3ba066cca79258
#
_entry.id   067cdeac7dc265456a3ba066cca79258
#
_cell.length_a   1.000
_cell.length_b   1.000
_cell.length_c   1.000
_cell.angle_alpha   90.00
_cell.angle_beta   90.00
_cell.angle_gamma   90.00
#
_symmetry.space_group_name_H-M   'P 1'
#
loop_
_entity.id
_entity.type
_entity.pdbx_description
1 polymer ?
#
loop_
_entity_poly.entity_id
_entity_poly.type
_entity_poly.pdbx_seq_one_letter_code
_entity_poly.pdbx_strand_id
1 'polypeptide(L)'
;MSKHVDKEEKVIPEQEEELKAEETEDQTSQEPVEEEPVEEVSREEILEAKVAELEAANAELKDQMLRRQAELENYRKRLIRDKEEAVQYANESLIRDILGFLDNMDRALAAAKNGGDINALIEGFEMTQNQLLSTLDKNWGLKGIDSVGQEFDPSLHEACMMAIDESLDKETVLEEFQKGYTLHGRVVRPSKVKIGKPE
;
A
#
# COMPACT_ATOMS: atom_id res chain seq x y z
N MET A 1 -26.65 -17.42 9.25
CA MET A 1 -25.86 -18.48 9.92
C MET A 1 -24.56 -17.87 10.37
N SER A 2 -24.47 -17.64 11.68
CA SER A 2 -23.32 -17.10 12.39
C SER A 2 -22.12 -18.03 12.29
N LYS A 3 -20.92 -17.47 12.13
CA LYS A 3 -19.70 -18.06 12.66
C LYS A 3 -18.87 -16.98 13.32
N HIS A 4 -18.85 -17.12 14.64
CA HIS A 4 -17.92 -16.58 15.60
C HIS A 4 -16.47 -16.69 15.11
N VAL A 5 -15.72 -15.63 15.30
CA VAL A 5 -14.26 -15.66 15.36
C VAL A 5 -13.89 -15.28 16.79
N ASP A 6 -13.38 -16.27 17.49
CA ASP A 6 -12.87 -16.16 18.85
C ASP A 6 -11.63 -15.24 18.90
N LYS A 7 -11.72 -14.28 19.81
CA LYS A 7 -10.56 -13.52 20.30
C LYS A 7 -9.86 -14.37 21.35
N GLU A 8 -8.67 -14.82 21.06
CA GLU A 8 -7.74 -15.30 22.09
C GLU A 8 -7.15 -14.11 22.85
N GLU A 9 -7.70 -13.93 24.03
CA GLU A 9 -7.22 -13.08 25.10
C GLU A 9 -6.08 -13.81 25.83
N LYS A 10 -4.84 -13.37 25.63
CA LYS A 10 -3.68 -13.87 26.37
C LYS A 10 -3.71 -13.31 27.78
N VAL A 11 -4.12 -14.17 28.68
CA VAL A 11 -4.03 -14.02 30.15
C VAL A 11 -2.56 -14.03 30.56
N ILE A 12 -2.16 -12.99 31.30
CA ILE A 12 -0.90 -12.91 32.04
C ILE A 12 -1.10 -13.70 33.33
N PRO A 13 -0.23 -14.67 33.67
CA PRO A 13 -0.39 -15.41 34.92
C PRO A 13 -0.01 -14.56 36.12
N GLU A 14 -0.92 -14.52 37.06
CA GLU A 14 -0.80 -14.07 38.46
C GLU A 14 0.34 -14.83 39.16
N GLN A 15 1.31 -14.07 39.69
CA GLN A 15 2.20 -14.52 40.74
C GLN A 15 1.68 -13.99 42.08
N GLU A 16 0.63 -14.59 42.56
CA GLU A 16 0.22 -14.52 43.96
C GLU A 16 0.02 -15.95 44.44
N GLU A 17 1.08 -16.56 44.99
CA GLU A 17 1.03 -17.66 45.96
C GLU A 17 2.47 -18.01 46.32
N GLU A 18 2.91 -17.47 47.45
CA GLU A 18 3.88 -18.12 48.38
C GLU A 18 4.24 -17.14 49.51
N LEU A 19 3.35 -17.00 50.46
CA LEU A 19 3.67 -16.48 51.78
C LEU A 19 2.61 -16.99 52.76
N LYS A 20 2.61 -18.29 53.01
CA LYS A 20 2.01 -18.88 54.21
C LYS A 20 2.73 -20.17 54.54
N ALA A 21 3.12 -20.21 55.82
CA ALA A 21 3.60 -21.34 56.61
C ALA A 21 5.12 -21.46 56.75
N GLU A 22 5.59 -20.87 57.85
CA GLU A 22 6.44 -21.60 58.77
C GLU A 22 6.50 -20.81 60.08
N GLU A 23 5.48 -21.04 60.93
CA GLU A 23 5.62 -20.90 62.38
C GLU A 23 6.17 -22.20 62.91
N THR A 24 7.43 -22.19 63.35
CA THR A 24 7.90 -23.14 64.37
C THR A 24 8.82 -22.44 65.33
N GLU A 25 8.38 -22.51 66.58
CA GLU A 25 9.09 -22.08 67.79
C GLU A 25 10.48 -22.71 67.85
N ASP A 26 11.48 -21.92 68.19
CA ASP A 26 12.52 -22.38 69.15
C ASP A 26 13.03 -21.22 69.99
N GLN A 27 13.05 -21.49 71.26
CA GLN A 27 13.49 -20.62 72.35
C GLN A 27 15.00 -20.66 72.50
N THR A 28 15.55 -19.58 73.01
CA THR A 28 16.74 -19.48 73.84
C THR A 28 18.00 -18.94 73.16
N SER A 29 18.30 -17.70 73.44
CA SER A 29 19.48 -17.21 74.15
C SER A 29 19.63 -15.70 73.96
N GLN A 30 19.45 -14.97 75.06
CA GLN A 30 19.71 -13.54 75.18
C GLN A 30 21.25 -13.33 75.21
N GLU A 31 21.79 -12.62 74.23
CA GLU A 31 22.98 -11.79 74.39
C GLU A 31 22.60 -10.37 73.94
N PRO A 32 23.05 -9.33 74.64
CA PRO A 32 22.67 -7.96 74.37
C PRO A 32 23.53 -7.46 73.21
N VAL A 33 22.91 -7.40 72.04
CA VAL A 33 23.51 -6.67 70.89
C VAL A 33 23.22 -5.18 71.15
N GLU A 34 24.27 -4.40 71.30
CA GLU A 34 24.21 -2.94 71.28
C GLU A 34 23.44 -2.48 70.03
N GLU A 35 22.22 -1.96 70.24
CA GLU A 35 21.46 -1.27 69.25
C GLU A 35 22.15 0.06 68.92
N GLU A 36 22.93 0.12 67.85
CA GLU A 36 23.21 1.42 67.24
C GLU A 36 21.83 2.03 66.85
N PRO A 37 21.63 3.35 67.11
CA PRO A 37 20.37 4.00 66.75
C PRO A 37 20.27 4.06 65.23
N VAL A 38 19.59 3.11 64.62
CA VAL A 38 19.07 3.23 63.26
C VAL A 38 18.10 4.40 63.34
N GLU A 39 18.45 5.57 62.80
CA GLU A 39 17.54 6.70 62.61
C GLU A 39 16.30 6.13 61.89
N GLU A 40 15.19 6.00 62.61
CA GLU A 40 13.89 5.72 62.02
C GLU A 40 13.53 6.89 61.10
N VAL A 41 13.95 6.79 59.81
CA VAL A 41 13.48 7.71 58.81
C VAL A 41 11.97 7.57 58.79
N SER A 42 11.29 8.64 59.18
CA SER A 42 9.83 8.64 59.29
C SER A 42 9.22 8.14 57.97
N ARG A 43 8.22 7.24 58.07
CA ARG A 43 7.50 6.77 56.87
C ARG A 43 6.96 7.90 56.01
N GLU A 44 6.72 9.07 56.65
CA GLU A 44 6.32 10.30 55.96
C GLU A 44 7.43 10.86 55.09
N GLU A 45 8.67 10.90 55.56
CA GLU A 45 9.84 11.39 54.78
C GLU A 45 10.10 10.48 53.58
N ILE A 46 9.95 9.16 53.71
CA ILE A 46 10.09 8.21 52.56
C ILE A 46 9.01 8.44 51.52
N LEU A 47 7.75 8.69 51.97
CA LEU A 47 6.67 9.00 51.10
C LEU A 47 6.82 10.33 50.39
N GLU A 48 7.26 11.37 51.08
CA GLU A 48 7.53 12.69 50.51
C GLU A 48 8.64 12.63 49.47
N ALA A 49 9.73 11.90 49.76
CA ALA A 49 10.83 11.69 48.78
C ALA A 49 10.33 10.96 47.52
N LYS A 50 9.46 9.95 47.69
CA LYS A 50 8.92 9.20 46.59
C LYS A 50 7.92 10.01 45.75
N VAL A 51 7.14 10.88 46.40
CA VAL A 51 6.25 11.83 45.70
C VAL A 51 7.08 12.80 44.88
N ALA A 52 8.13 13.38 45.43
CA ALA A 52 9.01 14.30 44.73
C ALA A 52 9.71 13.62 43.53
N GLU A 53 10.15 12.37 43.66
CA GLU A 53 10.75 11.60 42.59
C GLU A 53 9.72 11.34 41.45
N LEU A 54 8.50 10.95 41.81
CA LEU A 54 7.43 10.70 40.84
C LEU A 54 6.99 11.98 40.12
N GLU A 55 6.92 13.09 40.83
CA GLU A 55 6.62 14.41 40.23
C GLU A 55 7.72 14.87 39.26
N ALA A 56 8.98 14.66 39.60
CA ALA A 56 10.10 14.95 38.70
C ALA A 56 10.06 14.05 37.45
N ALA A 57 9.85 12.74 37.63
CA ALA A 57 9.70 11.81 36.51
C ALA A 57 8.50 12.15 35.61
N ASN A 58 7.38 12.56 36.21
CA ASN A 58 6.18 12.98 35.48
C ASN A 58 6.44 14.26 34.66
N ALA A 59 7.18 15.21 35.24
CA ALA A 59 7.57 16.44 34.53
C ALA A 59 8.48 16.13 33.34
N GLU A 60 9.46 15.25 33.50
CA GLU A 60 10.35 14.81 32.44
C GLU A 60 9.59 14.08 31.33
N LEU A 61 8.70 13.15 31.70
CA LEU A 61 7.86 12.44 30.73
C LEU A 61 6.95 13.39 29.94
N LYS A 62 6.39 14.41 30.58
CA LYS A 62 5.59 15.43 29.91
C LYS A 62 6.41 16.23 28.90
N ASP A 63 7.64 16.65 29.27
CA ASP A 63 8.54 17.34 28.34
C ASP A 63 8.90 16.46 27.14
N GLN A 64 9.24 15.19 27.39
CA GLN A 64 9.50 14.21 26.33
C GLN A 64 8.28 14.00 25.43
N MET A 65 7.07 13.94 25.98
CA MET A 65 5.83 13.81 25.19
C MET A 65 5.61 15.05 24.30
N LEU A 66 5.78 16.25 24.83
CA LEU A 66 5.65 17.50 24.06
C LEU A 66 6.67 17.55 22.91
N ARG A 67 7.92 17.18 23.21
CA ARG A 67 8.97 17.13 22.18
C ARG A 67 8.65 16.13 21.08
N ARG A 68 8.24 14.91 21.44
CA ARG A 68 7.81 13.88 20.47
C ARG A 68 6.61 14.34 19.65
N GLN A 69 5.66 15.02 20.28
CA GLN A 69 4.50 15.56 19.57
C GLN A 69 4.93 16.59 18.51
N ALA A 70 5.82 17.52 18.87
CA ALA A 70 6.35 18.50 17.93
C ALA A 70 7.13 17.85 16.77
N GLU A 71 7.93 16.82 17.08
CA GLU A 71 8.65 16.03 16.06
C GLU A 71 7.69 15.32 15.10
N LEU A 72 6.62 14.70 15.64
CA LEU A 72 5.58 14.04 14.83
C LEU A 72 4.85 15.04 13.93
N GLU A 73 4.53 16.23 14.41
CA GLU A 73 3.89 17.27 13.59
C GLU A 73 4.81 17.72 12.45
N ASN A 74 6.09 17.94 12.74
CA ASN A 74 7.08 18.29 11.72
C ASN A 74 7.28 17.17 10.70
N TYR A 75 7.32 15.91 11.17
CA TYR A 75 7.40 14.74 10.31
C TYR A 75 6.17 14.61 9.39
N ARG A 76 4.95 14.80 9.94
CA ARG A 76 3.72 14.81 9.15
C ARG A 76 3.73 15.91 8.08
N LYS A 77 4.15 17.12 8.44
CA LYS A 77 4.24 18.23 7.48
C LYS A 77 5.23 17.92 6.34
N ARG A 78 6.36 17.30 6.67
CA ARG A 78 7.34 16.84 5.68
C ARG A 78 6.76 15.78 4.77
N LEU A 79 6.15 14.73 5.33
CA LEU A 79 5.52 13.66 4.54
C LEU A 79 4.44 14.17 3.57
N ILE A 80 3.66 15.17 3.98
CA ILE A 80 2.65 15.76 3.11
C ILE A 80 3.31 16.45 1.92
N ARG A 81 4.37 17.24 2.13
CA ARG A 81 5.12 17.89 1.05
C ARG A 81 5.79 16.88 0.13
N ASP A 82 6.46 15.88 0.69
CA ASP A 82 7.12 14.82 -0.08
C ASP A 82 6.10 14.05 -0.95
N LYS A 83 4.89 13.78 -0.38
CA LYS A 83 3.79 13.16 -1.12
C LYS A 83 3.27 14.08 -2.25
N GLU A 84 3.07 15.35 -2.00
CA GLU A 84 2.61 16.31 -2.99
C GLU A 84 3.62 16.42 -4.14
N GLU A 85 4.90 16.50 -3.83
CA GLU A 85 5.98 16.51 -4.82
C GLU A 85 6.04 15.19 -5.60
N ALA A 86 5.97 14.05 -4.92
CA ALA A 86 5.95 12.74 -5.57
C ALA A 86 4.75 12.59 -6.52
N VAL A 87 3.55 13.07 -6.14
CA VAL A 87 2.36 13.06 -7.01
C VAL A 87 2.53 14.01 -8.19
N GLN A 88 3.10 15.20 -7.98
CA GLN A 88 3.33 16.19 -9.04
C GLN A 88 4.26 15.65 -10.13
N TYR A 89 5.29 14.91 -9.75
CA TYR A 89 6.29 14.37 -10.68
C TYR A 89 6.11 12.88 -10.99
N ALA A 90 5.03 12.25 -10.48
CA ALA A 90 4.76 10.82 -10.69
C ALA A 90 4.74 10.40 -12.16
N ASN A 91 4.31 11.30 -13.04
CA ASN A 91 4.16 11.02 -14.48
C ASN A 91 5.35 11.51 -15.34
N GLU A 92 6.43 12.02 -14.72
CA GLU A 92 7.55 12.59 -15.47
C GLU A 92 8.18 11.58 -16.44
N SER A 93 8.46 10.38 -15.96
CA SER A 93 9.04 9.32 -16.79
C SER A 93 8.09 8.84 -17.90
N LEU A 94 6.78 8.75 -17.60
CA LEU A 94 5.78 8.43 -18.62
C LEU A 94 5.73 9.50 -19.72
N ILE A 95 5.73 10.77 -19.32
CA ILE A 95 5.75 11.88 -20.29
C ILE A 95 7.02 11.82 -21.13
N ARG A 96 8.18 11.50 -20.55
CA ARG A 96 9.45 11.35 -21.27
C ARG A 96 9.39 10.23 -22.32
N ASP A 97 8.80 9.08 -21.98
CA ASP A 97 8.60 7.97 -22.93
C ASP A 97 7.66 8.38 -24.08
N ILE A 98 6.59 9.14 -23.77
CA ILE A 98 5.65 9.66 -24.79
C ILE A 98 6.32 10.70 -25.69
N LEU A 99 7.16 11.58 -25.15
CA LEU A 99 7.91 12.57 -25.97
C LEU A 99 8.81 11.88 -26.99
N GLY A 100 9.50 10.80 -26.61
CA GLY A 100 10.28 10.01 -27.56
C GLY A 100 9.45 9.41 -28.70
N PHE A 101 8.21 9.03 -28.43
CA PHE A 101 7.27 8.60 -29.47
C PHE A 101 6.85 9.76 -30.38
N LEU A 102 6.55 10.94 -29.84
CA LEU A 102 6.21 12.13 -30.63
C LEU A 102 7.35 12.56 -31.54
N ASP A 103 8.60 12.53 -31.09
CA ASP A 103 9.77 12.83 -31.89
C ASP A 103 9.89 11.88 -33.10
N ASN A 104 9.58 10.59 -32.91
CA ASN A 104 9.58 9.61 -34.01
C ASN A 104 8.43 9.88 -35.00
N MET A 105 7.24 10.27 -34.52
CA MET A 105 6.12 10.67 -35.38
C MET A 105 6.45 11.91 -36.21
N ASP A 106 7.06 12.93 -35.61
CA ASP A 106 7.44 14.15 -36.30
C ASP A 106 8.48 13.85 -37.42
N ARG A 107 9.40 12.92 -37.16
CA ARG A 107 10.36 12.46 -38.14
C ARG A 107 9.67 11.75 -39.30
N ALA A 108 8.70 10.87 -39.01
CA ALA A 108 7.92 10.17 -40.04
C ALA A 108 7.11 11.15 -40.90
N LEU A 109 6.47 12.14 -40.26
CA LEU A 109 5.73 13.19 -40.97
C LEU A 109 6.62 14.06 -41.86
N ALA A 110 7.81 14.42 -41.40
CA ALA A 110 8.78 15.17 -42.18
C ALA A 110 9.24 14.39 -43.42
N ALA A 111 9.48 13.08 -43.27
CA ALA A 111 9.84 12.22 -44.42
C ALA A 111 8.70 12.14 -45.46
N ALA A 112 7.44 12.01 -44.98
CA ALA A 112 6.27 11.99 -45.88
C ALA A 112 6.10 13.28 -46.66
N LYS A 113 6.29 14.45 -46.05
CA LYS A 113 6.19 15.77 -46.70
C LYS A 113 7.26 15.98 -47.76
N ASN A 114 8.39 15.32 -47.62
CA ASN A 114 9.51 15.41 -48.62
C ASN A 114 9.38 14.39 -49.76
N GLY A 115 8.22 13.82 -49.99
CA GLY A 115 7.95 12.90 -51.10
C GLY A 115 8.33 11.44 -50.81
N GLY A 116 8.35 11.03 -49.54
CA GLY A 116 8.57 9.65 -49.12
C GLY A 116 7.48 8.69 -49.63
N ASP A 117 7.84 7.42 -49.76
CA ASP A 117 6.90 6.35 -50.11
C ASP A 117 5.85 6.17 -49.00
N ILE A 118 4.58 6.12 -49.39
CA ILE A 118 3.45 5.91 -48.46
C ILE A 118 3.57 4.57 -47.72
N ASN A 119 4.05 3.52 -48.40
CA ASN A 119 4.19 2.20 -47.74
C ASN A 119 5.28 2.24 -46.67
N ALA A 120 6.39 2.90 -46.92
CA ALA A 120 7.46 3.11 -45.95
C ALA A 120 6.97 3.96 -44.73
N LEU A 121 6.08 4.93 -44.99
CA LEU A 121 5.47 5.72 -43.93
C LEU A 121 4.56 4.87 -43.03
N ILE A 122 3.70 4.02 -43.61
CA ILE A 122 2.81 3.12 -42.87
C ILE A 122 3.63 2.15 -42.04
N GLU A 123 4.63 1.50 -42.61
CA GLU A 123 5.53 0.60 -41.89
C GLU A 123 6.25 1.29 -40.71
N GLY A 124 6.78 2.50 -40.97
CA GLY A 124 7.42 3.29 -39.90
C GLY A 124 6.46 3.68 -38.77
N PHE A 125 5.20 3.98 -39.12
CA PHE A 125 4.16 4.26 -38.12
C PHE A 125 3.82 3.05 -37.31
N GLU A 126 3.61 1.89 -37.91
CA GLU A 126 3.33 0.62 -37.22
C GLU A 126 4.49 0.22 -36.29
N MET A 127 5.72 0.36 -36.74
CA MET A 127 6.92 0.12 -35.95
C MET A 127 6.94 1.03 -34.70
N THR A 128 6.66 2.32 -34.89
CA THR A 128 6.65 3.31 -33.81
C THR A 128 5.52 3.04 -32.80
N GLN A 129 4.32 2.66 -33.27
CA GLN A 129 3.20 2.26 -32.44
C GLN A 129 3.53 1.03 -31.60
N ASN A 130 4.09 -0.02 -32.23
CA ASN A 130 4.49 -1.24 -31.54
C ASN A 130 5.58 -0.98 -30.49
N GLN A 131 6.53 -0.10 -30.81
CA GLN A 131 7.57 0.31 -29.87
C GLN A 131 6.98 1.03 -28.65
N LEU A 132 6.02 1.97 -28.85
CA LEU A 132 5.34 2.64 -27.76
C LEU A 132 4.61 1.64 -26.86
N LEU A 133 3.79 0.75 -27.45
CA LEU A 133 3.05 -0.26 -26.69
C LEU A 133 4.00 -1.18 -25.91
N SER A 134 5.11 -1.60 -26.51
CA SER A 134 6.13 -2.41 -25.83
C SER A 134 6.80 -1.67 -24.67
N THR A 135 7.06 -0.37 -24.83
CA THR A 135 7.63 0.48 -23.77
C THR A 135 6.64 0.65 -22.62
N LEU A 136 5.36 0.88 -22.95
CA LEU A 136 4.30 1.02 -21.93
C LEU A 136 4.05 -0.30 -21.19
N ASP A 137 4.15 -1.45 -21.85
CA ASP A 137 4.05 -2.75 -21.17
C ASP A 137 5.24 -2.97 -20.23
N LYS A 138 6.47 -2.78 -20.72
CA LYS A 138 7.69 -3.06 -19.94
C LYS A 138 7.90 -2.12 -18.76
N ASN A 139 7.72 -0.81 -18.98
CA ASN A 139 8.04 0.21 -17.99
C ASN A 139 6.85 0.49 -17.05
N TRP A 140 5.63 0.35 -17.56
CA TRP A 140 4.41 0.81 -16.87
C TRP A 140 3.40 -0.30 -16.63
N GLY A 141 3.63 -1.53 -17.14
CA GLY A 141 2.72 -2.67 -16.98
C GLY A 141 1.37 -2.48 -17.67
N LEU A 142 1.32 -1.67 -18.75
CA LEU A 142 0.15 -1.49 -19.60
C LEU A 142 0.05 -2.64 -20.57
N LYS A 143 -0.97 -3.48 -20.46
CA LYS A 143 -1.22 -4.63 -21.36
C LYS A 143 -2.48 -4.43 -22.15
N GLY A 144 -2.41 -4.73 -23.45
CA GLY A 144 -3.60 -4.84 -24.29
C GLY A 144 -4.45 -6.02 -23.90
N ILE A 145 -5.77 -5.89 -24.05
CA ILE A 145 -6.71 -6.98 -23.88
C ILE A 145 -6.88 -7.63 -25.25
N ASP A 146 -6.65 -8.93 -25.35
CA ASP A 146 -6.89 -9.68 -26.57
C ASP A 146 -8.32 -10.23 -26.52
N SER A 147 -9.23 -9.52 -27.17
CA SER A 147 -10.67 -9.76 -27.03
C SER A 147 -11.24 -10.68 -28.12
N VAL A 148 -10.76 -10.59 -29.36
CA VAL A 148 -11.35 -11.30 -30.51
C VAL A 148 -11.22 -12.82 -30.36
N GLY A 149 -12.33 -13.53 -30.49
CA GLY A 149 -12.41 -14.99 -30.35
C GLY A 149 -12.44 -15.47 -28.90
N GLN A 150 -12.42 -14.57 -27.92
CA GLN A 150 -12.56 -14.92 -26.50
C GLN A 150 -14.02 -14.90 -26.05
N GLU A 151 -14.35 -15.62 -24.97
CA GLU A 151 -15.64 -15.54 -24.31
C GLU A 151 -15.87 -14.11 -23.78
N PHE A 152 -17.08 -13.61 -23.90
CA PHE A 152 -17.42 -12.27 -23.42
C PHE A 152 -17.32 -12.19 -21.90
N ASP A 153 -16.51 -11.27 -21.42
CA ASP A 153 -16.35 -10.96 -19.99
C ASP A 153 -16.74 -9.50 -19.73
N PRO A 154 -17.84 -9.24 -19.01
CA PRO A 154 -18.27 -7.87 -18.70
C PRO A 154 -17.24 -7.03 -17.92
N SER A 155 -16.27 -7.66 -17.27
CA SER A 155 -15.22 -6.96 -16.54
C SER A 155 -14.12 -6.40 -17.47
N LEU A 156 -13.95 -6.97 -18.64
CA LEU A 156 -12.92 -6.64 -19.63
C LEU A 156 -13.49 -5.98 -20.89
N HIS A 157 -14.74 -6.31 -21.24
CA HIS A 157 -15.34 -5.97 -22.50
C HIS A 157 -16.62 -5.14 -22.33
N GLU A 158 -16.80 -4.17 -23.22
CA GLU A 158 -18.01 -3.38 -23.39
C GLU A 158 -18.69 -3.77 -24.68
N ALA A 159 -19.84 -4.46 -24.60
CA ALA A 159 -20.61 -4.88 -25.77
C ALA A 159 -21.32 -3.68 -26.41
N CYS A 160 -20.89 -3.25 -27.60
CA CYS A 160 -21.51 -2.18 -28.36
C CYS A 160 -22.56 -2.71 -29.36
N MET A 161 -22.36 -3.91 -29.87
CA MET A 161 -23.25 -4.56 -30.84
C MET A 161 -23.38 -6.06 -30.52
N MET A 162 -24.56 -6.60 -30.82
CA MET A 162 -24.86 -8.03 -30.72
C MET A 162 -25.29 -8.56 -32.06
N ALA A 163 -24.85 -9.79 -32.40
CA ALA A 163 -25.30 -10.54 -33.55
C ALA A 163 -25.69 -11.94 -33.09
N ILE A 164 -26.73 -12.53 -33.72
CA ILE A 164 -27.06 -13.91 -33.50
C ILE A 164 -26.16 -14.73 -34.43
N ASP A 165 -25.51 -15.74 -33.88
CA ASP A 165 -24.61 -16.62 -34.59
C ASP A 165 -24.81 -18.06 -34.06
N GLU A 166 -25.54 -18.85 -34.84
CA GLU A 166 -25.90 -20.25 -34.51
C GLU A 166 -24.67 -21.19 -34.42
N SER A 167 -23.52 -20.74 -34.90
CA SER A 167 -22.28 -21.53 -34.85
C SER A 167 -21.58 -21.47 -33.50
N LEU A 168 -22.06 -20.63 -32.59
CA LEU A 168 -21.45 -20.40 -31.31
C LEU A 168 -22.19 -21.13 -30.19
N ASP A 169 -21.43 -21.74 -29.28
CA ASP A 169 -21.97 -22.36 -28.07
C ASP A 169 -22.11 -21.37 -26.90
N LYS A 170 -21.39 -20.26 -26.96
CA LYS A 170 -21.32 -19.25 -25.90
C LYS A 170 -21.21 -17.83 -26.48
N GLU A 171 -21.54 -16.84 -25.64
CA GLU A 171 -21.32 -15.44 -26.00
C GLU A 171 -19.83 -15.19 -26.24
N THR A 172 -19.46 -14.93 -27.49
CA THR A 172 -18.08 -14.81 -27.95
C THR A 172 -17.88 -13.48 -28.65
N VAL A 173 -16.71 -12.87 -28.45
CA VAL A 173 -16.32 -11.63 -29.12
C VAL A 173 -16.01 -11.91 -30.60
N LEU A 174 -16.81 -11.35 -31.48
CA LEU A 174 -16.63 -11.49 -32.93
C LEU A 174 -15.67 -10.46 -33.53
N GLU A 175 -15.75 -9.22 -33.04
CA GLU A 175 -15.00 -8.09 -33.58
C GLU A 175 -14.67 -7.10 -32.47
N GLU A 176 -13.50 -6.51 -32.50
CA GLU A 176 -13.06 -5.45 -31.59
C GLU A 176 -13.03 -4.11 -32.34
N PHE A 177 -13.88 -3.16 -31.94
CA PHE A 177 -13.91 -1.81 -32.49
C PHE A 177 -12.87 -0.89 -31.85
N GLN A 178 -12.61 -1.12 -30.56
CA GLN A 178 -11.63 -0.35 -29.80
C GLN A 178 -10.90 -1.25 -28.82
N LYS A 179 -9.57 -1.27 -28.93
CA LYS A 179 -8.70 -2.09 -28.08
C LYS A 179 -8.76 -1.63 -26.62
N GLY A 180 -9.00 -2.58 -25.70
CA GLY A 180 -8.96 -2.37 -24.27
C GLY A 180 -7.55 -2.48 -23.72
N TYR A 181 -7.35 -1.91 -22.51
CA TYR A 181 -6.07 -1.96 -21.82
C TYR A 181 -6.22 -2.13 -20.32
N THR A 182 -5.32 -2.89 -19.74
CA THR A 182 -5.15 -3.04 -18.29
C THR A 182 -3.82 -2.44 -17.84
N LEU A 183 -3.79 -1.88 -16.64
CA LEU A 183 -2.59 -1.35 -16.00
C LEU A 183 -2.39 -2.11 -14.67
N HIS A 184 -1.31 -2.85 -14.55
CA HIS A 184 -1.04 -3.70 -13.38
C HIS A 184 -2.23 -4.60 -13.00
N GLY A 185 -2.94 -5.14 -14.01
CA GLY A 185 -4.11 -6.01 -13.82
C GLY A 185 -5.44 -5.27 -13.59
N ARG A 186 -5.43 -3.95 -13.43
CA ARG A 186 -6.66 -3.15 -13.34
C ARG A 186 -7.06 -2.64 -14.72
N VAL A 187 -8.32 -2.81 -15.10
CA VAL A 187 -8.85 -2.27 -16.36
C VAL A 187 -8.84 -0.75 -16.33
N VAL A 188 -8.11 -0.14 -17.26
CA VAL A 188 -8.09 1.31 -17.50
C VAL A 188 -9.16 1.69 -18.50
N ARG A 189 -9.34 0.85 -19.52
CA ARG A 189 -10.34 1.00 -20.57
C ARG A 189 -10.75 -0.38 -21.06
N PRO A 190 -12.05 -0.75 -21.01
CA PRO A 190 -12.52 -1.99 -21.59
C PRO A 190 -12.40 -1.98 -23.12
N SER A 191 -12.32 -3.17 -23.71
CA SER A 191 -12.42 -3.31 -25.18
C SER A 191 -13.88 -3.11 -25.60
N LYS A 192 -14.10 -2.26 -26.63
CA LYS A 192 -15.43 -2.16 -27.25
C LYS A 192 -15.57 -3.21 -28.32
N VAL A 193 -16.55 -4.09 -28.13
CA VAL A 193 -16.66 -5.31 -28.93
C VAL A 193 -18.06 -5.52 -29.49
N LYS A 194 -18.10 -6.28 -30.58
CA LYS A 194 -19.32 -6.92 -31.07
C LYS A 194 -19.32 -8.37 -30.58
N ILE A 195 -20.39 -8.76 -29.94
CA ILE A 195 -20.56 -10.11 -29.42
C ILE A 195 -21.49 -10.96 -30.33
N GLY A 196 -21.12 -12.20 -30.50
CA GLY A 196 -22.00 -13.24 -31.07
C GLY A 196 -22.71 -13.94 -29.91
N LYS A 197 -24.00 -14.11 -30.06
CA LYS A 197 -24.82 -14.85 -29.10
C LYS A 197 -25.42 -16.07 -29.82
N PRO A 198 -25.36 -17.28 -29.21
CA PRO A 198 -26.11 -18.41 -29.69
C PRO A 198 -27.63 -18.10 -29.67
N GLU A 199 -28.40 -18.72 -30.57
CA GLU A 199 -29.85 -18.56 -30.61
C GLU A 199 -30.56 -19.15 -29.35
#